data_47a7420d7537e60e554c28a20bd7aa04
#
_entry.id   47a7420d7537e60e554c28a20bd7aa04
#
_cell.length_a   1.000
_cell.length_b   1.000
_cell.length_c   1.000
_cell.angle_alpha   90.00
_cell.angle_beta   90.00
_cell.angle_gamma   90.00
#
_symmetry.space_group_name_H-M   'P 1'
#
loop_
_entity.id
_entity.type
_entity.pdbx_description
1 polymer ?
#
loop_
_entity_poly.entity_id
_entity_poly.type
_entity_poly.pdbx_seq_one_letter_code
_entity_poly.pdbx_strand_id
1 'polypeptide(L)'
;ILKYNSIFGRKPERNKEDKNMEALKAVILAAGKGTRMQSDLPKVVHTIDGKCLVDYVIEAAEGAGAEDICLVVGYKHEEVENTISHKDDVTFVLQEQQLGTGHAVKCAKDFLGKEGNTLILFGDAPLITSATLKQLLEHHIQHKNAVTVLSATIDDPTGYGRIIRNESGEFIKSVEHKDANEEELKSHEINSGMYVFNTWELSQALDKIQPNNAQGEYYLPDTLTILKEKGLRVDAFALESPEDINGVNDQKQLESAAEIIRRRKKECTL
;
A
#
# COMPACT_ATOMS: atom_id res chain seq x y z
N ILE A 1 -13.02 -10.38 39.29
CA ILE A 1 -13.74 -9.67 38.21
C ILE A 1 -13.55 -8.18 38.44
N LEU A 2 -12.54 -7.57 37.87
CA LEU A 2 -12.31 -6.11 37.86
C LEU A 2 -12.44 -5.64 36.45
N LYS A 3 -13.51 -4.85 36.18
CA LYS A 3 -13.73 -4.13 34.92
C LYS A 3 -12.70 -2.99 34.81
N TYR A 4 -11.77 -3.09 33.87
CA TYR A 4 -11.00 -1.95 33.41
C TYR A 4 -11.87 -1.15 32.43
N ASN A 5 -12.38 -0.01 32.88
CA ASN A 5 -12.93 1.03 32.03
C ASN A 5 -11.74 1.76 31.38
N SER A 6 -11.49 1.48 30.12
CA SER A 6 -10.59 2.28 29.29
C SER A 6 -11.24 3.65 29.02
N ILE A 7 -10.58 4.69 29.48
CA ILE A 7 -10.91 6.08 29.13
C ILE A 7 -10.36 6.31 27.72
N PHE A 8 -11.16 5.96 26.72
CA PHE A 8 -10.88 6.38 25.34
C PHE A 8 -11.22 7.87 25.24
N GLY A 9 -10.20 8.69 24.96
CA GLY A 9 -10.39 10.09 24.58
C GLY A 9 -11.33 10.15 23.38
N ARG A 10 -12.43 10.93 23.51
CA ARG A 10 -13.35 11.17 22.39
C ARG A 10 -12.57 11.79 21.24
N LYS A 11 -12.53 11.12 20.08
CA LYS A 11 -12.08 11.74 18.81
C LYS A 11 -12.90 13.05 18.63
N PRO A 12 -12.29 14.17 18.19
CA PRO A 12 -13.03 15.41 17.97
C PRO A 12 -14.17 15.19 16.97
N GLU A 13 -15.34 15.76 17.25
CA GLU A 13 -16.49 15.72 16.33
C GLU A 13 -16.09 16.43 15.02
N ARG A 14 -16.30 15.76 13.89
CA ARG A 14 -16.06 16.32 12.55
C ARG A 14 -16.89 17.58 12.31
N ASN A 15 -16.28 18.61 11.79
CA ASN A 15 -16.96 19.80 11.30
C ASN A 15 -17.86 19.45 10.11
N LYS A 16 -18.91 20.27 9.85
CA LYS A 16 -19.88 20.03 8.76
C LYS A 16 -19.24 19.98 7.36
N GLU A 17 -18.07 20.58 7.18
CA GLU A 17 -17.30 20.55 5.93
C GLU A 17 -16.56 19.22 5.73
N ASP A 18 -16.16 18.53 6.83
CA ASP A 18 -15.52 17.20 6.80
C ASP A 18 -16.51 16.06 6.50
N LYS A 19 -17.82 16.31 6.53
CA LYS A 19 -18.85 15.28 6.28
C LYS A 19 -18.92 14.79 4.84
N ASN A 20 -18.21 15.42 3.91
CA ASN A 20 -18.11 14.99 2.51
C ASN A 20 -16.89 14.12 2.19
N MET A 21 -15.95 13.96 3.11
CA MET A 21 -14.85 13.00 2.93
C MET A 21 -15.27 11.64 3.51
N GLU A 22 -15.41 10.67 2.65
CA GLU A 22 -15.63 9.27 3.05
C GLU A 22 -14.49 8.81 3.98
N ALA A 23 -14.81 7.97 4.98
CA ALA A 23 -13.80 7.44 5.90
C ALA A 23 -12.64 6.80 5.14
N LEU A 24 -11.41 7.16 5.47
CA LEU A 24 -10.20 6.59 4.89
C LEU A 24 -9.54 5.65 5.90
N LYS A 25 -9.25 4.43 5.46
CA LYS A 25 -8.46 3.46 6.20
C LYS A 25 -7.18 3.12 5.45
N ALA A 26 -6.19 2.59 6.14
CA ALA A 26 -4.99 2.05 5.51
C ALA A 26 -4.73 0.61 5.95
N VAL A 27 -4.35 -0.25 5.01
CA VAL A 27 -3.79 -1.58 5.25
C VAL A 27 -2.36 -1.57 4.72
N ILE A 28 -1.40 -1.76 5.62
CA ILE A 28 0.02 -1.75 5.31
C ILE A 28 0.55 -3.17 5.36
N LEU A 29 1.13 -3.64 4.24
CA LEU A 29 1.66 -4.99 4.11
C LEU A 29 3.09 -5.06 4.64
N ALA A 30 3.31 -5.82 5.71
CA ALA A 30 4.57 -5.95 6.42
C ALA A 30 4.93 -7.41 6.76
N ALA A 31 4.27 -8.41 6.13
CA ALA A 31 4.42 -9.82 6.48
C ALA A 31 5.65 -10.51 5.87
N GLY A 32 6.33 -9.88 4.91
CA GLY A 32 7.42 -10.47 4.15
C GLY A 32 8.73 -10.66 4.93
N LYS A 33 9.46 -11.74 4.63
CA LYS A 33 10.74 -12.07 5.29
C LYS A 33 11.89 -11.11 4.91
N GLY A 34 11.90 -10.54 3.70
CA GLY A 34 12.95 -9.62 3.24
C GLY A 34 14.33 -10.23 3.12
N THR A 35 14.46 -11.42 2.53
CA THR A 35 15.70 -12.22 2.45
C THR A 35 16.90 -11.49 1.84
N ARG A 36 16.67 -10.52 0.95
CA ARG A 36 17.72 -9.70 0.29
C ARG A 36 18.42 -8.71 1.23
N MET A 37 17.83 -8.41 2.39
CA MET A 37 18.43 -7.53 3.39
C MET A 37 19.65 -8.16 4.09
N GLN A 38 19.87 -9.48 3.96
CA GLN A 38 20.94 -10.23 4.61
C GLN A 38 21.03 -9.94 6.12
N SER A 39 19.89 -9.84 6.76
CA SER A 39 19.70 -9.51 8.18
C SER A 39 18.69 -10.46 8.80
N ASP A 40 18.84 -10.74 10.09
CA ASP A 40 17.87 -11.49 10.87
C ASP A 40 16.63 -10.67 11.26
N LEU A 41 16.67 -9.35 11.09
CA LEU A 41 15.56 -8.46 11.38
C LEU A 41 14.49 -8.54 10.26
N PRO A 42 13.20 -8.43 10.60
CA PRO A 42 12.16 -8.18 9.61
C PRO A 42 12.49 -6.91 8.80
N LYS A 43 12.28 -6.97 7.49
CA LYS A 43 12.65 -5.87 6.58
C LYS A 43 12.13 -4.50 7.05
N VAL A 44 10.88 -4.47 7.48
CA VAL A 44 10.15 -3.24 7.81
C VAL A 44 10.62 -2.54 9.09
N VAL A 45 11.37 -3.23 9.96
CA VAL A 45 11.96 -2.64 11.18
C VAL A 45 13.40 -2.14 11.01
N HIS A 46 13.99 -2.29 9.82
CA HIS A 46 15.23 -1.58 9.53
C HIS A 46 14.99 -0.07 9.60
N THR A 47 16.01 0.68 10.02
CA THR A 47 15.83 2.09 10.36
C THR A 47 16.57 3.03 9.42
N ILE A 48 15.96 4.20 9.19
CA ILE A 48 16.61 5.37 8.62
C ILE A 48 16.51 6.48 9.68
N ASP A 49 17.66 7.05 10.08
CA ASP A 49 17.75 8.07 11.13
C ASP A 49 17.03 7.67 12.45
N GLY A 50 17.11 6.37 12.80
CA GLY A 50 16.54 5.82 14.04
C GLY A 50 15.03 5.52 13.97
N LYS A 51 14.36 5.74 12.84
CA LYS A 51 12.94 5.44 12.63
C LYS A 51 12.77 4.25 11.69
N CYS A 52 11.89 3.27 12.03
CA CYS A 52 11.64 2.09 11.20
C CYS A 52 11.07 2.47 9.82
N LEU A 53 11.34 1.66 8.80
CA LEU A 53 10.81 1.89 7.45
C LEU A 53 9.28 2.00 7.47
N VAL A 54 8.61 1.12 8.21
CA VAL A 54 7.15 1.10 8.30
C VAL A 54 6.57 2.32 9.02
N ASP A 55 7.29 2.92 9.99
CA ASP A 55 6.83 4.13 10.68
C ASP A 55 6.71 5.32 9.72
N TYR A 56 7.59 5.42 8.70
CA TYR A 56 7.45 6.43 7.64
C TYR A 56 6.15 6.24 6.83
N VAL A 57 5.78 4.98 6.56
CA VAL A 57 4.57 4.66 5.80
C VAL A 57 3.31 4.92 6.63
N ILE A 58 3.33 4.59 7.93
CA ILE A 58 2.25 4.89 8.87
C ILE A 58 2.00 6.40 8.92
N GLU A 59 3.05 7.20 9.17
CA GLU A 59 2.94 8.67 9.20
C GLU A 59 2.44 9.26 7.86
N ALA A 60 2.85 8.68 6.73
CA ALA A 60 2.35 9.11 5.43
C ALA A 60 0.85 8.82 5.26
N ALA A 61 0.37 7.68 5.73
CA ALA A 61 -1.04 7.31 5.70
C ALA A 61 -1.87 8.21 6.64
N GLU A 62 -1.41 8.46 7.87
CA GLU A 62 -2.03 9.39 8.82
C GLU A 62 -2.11 10.80 8.24
N GLY A 63 -0.99 11.29 7.68
CA GLY A 63 -0.92 12.58 7.01
C GLY A 63 -1.81 12.69 5.78
N ALA A 64 -2.16 11.58 5.14
CA ALA A 64 -3.15 11.53 4.06
C ALA A 64 -4.60 11.54 4.57
N GLY A 65 -4.82 11.35 5.86
CA GLY A 65 -6.13 11.36 6.51
C GLY A 65 -6.65 9.97 6.85
N ALA A 66 -5.83 8.92 6.85
CA ALA A 66 -6.24 7.61 7.33
C ALA A 66 -6.59 7.68 8.83
N GLU A 67 -7.81 7.27 9.19
CA GLU A 67 -8.33 7.32 10.55
C GLU A 67 -8.03 6.05 11.34
N ASP A 68 -7.99 4.93 10.64
CA ASP A 68 -7.66 3.61 11.20
C ASP A 68 -6.60 2.96 10.30
N ILE A 69 -5.57 2.39 10.91
CA ILE A 69 -4.47 1.73 10.21
C ILE A 69 -4.35 0.29 10.68
N CYS A 70 -4.28 -0.64 9.73
CA CYS A 70 -4.00 -2.05 9.97
C CYS A 70 -2.62 -2.39 9.41
N LEU A 71 -1.78 -3.00 10.23
CA LEU A 71 -0.49 -3.55 9.82
C LEU A 71 -0.60 -5.06 9.71
N VAL A 72 -0.49 -5.58 8.48
CA VAL A 72 -0.47 -7.03 8.25
C VAL A 72 0.95 -7.53 8.45
N VAL A 73 1.17 -8.25 9.53
CA VAL A 73 2.47 -8.81 9.95
C VAL A 73 2.55 -10.31 9.68
N GLY A 74 3.74 -10.88 9.67
CA GLY A 74 3.94 -12.31 9.40
C GLY A 74 5.27 -12.80 9.95
N TYR A 75 6.34 -12.80 9.14
CA TYR A 75 7.66 -13.21 9.59
C TYR A 75 8.12 -12.40 10.80
N LYS A 76 8.41 -13.09 11.92
CA LYS A 76 8.82 -12.48 13.21
C LYS A 76 7.88 -11.34 13.64
N HIS A 77 6.57 -11.55 13.56
CA HIS A 77 5.57 -10.54 13.85
C HIS A 77 5.73 -9.89 15.22
N GLU A 78 6.07 -10.66 16.26
CA GLU A 78 6.30 -10.13 17.63
C GLU A 78 7.44 -9.11 17.66
N GLU A 79 8.49 -9.30 16.84
CA GLU A 79 9.59 -8.35 16.74
C GLU A 79 9.15 -7.04 16.06
N VAL A 80 8.30 -7.12 15.03
CA VAL A 80 7.70 -5.94 14.38
C VAL A 80 6.84 -5.18 15.39
N GLU A 81 5.90 -5.87 16.07
CA GLU A 81 4.97 -5.29 17.03
C GLU A 81 5.66 -4.60 18.21
N ASN A 82 6.82 -5.15 18.65
CA ASN A 82 7.59 -4.57 19.75
C ASN A 82 8.54 -3.44 19.36
N THR A 83 8.92 -3.33 18.07
CA THR A 83 9.97 -2.42 17.62
C THR A 83 9.42 -1.12 17.06
N ILE A 84 8.27 -1.13 16.40
CA ILE A 84 7.70 0.07 15.76
C ILE A 84 7.25 1.11 16.78
N SER A 85 7.34 2.39 16.41
CA SER A 85 6.99 3.52 17.27
C SER A 85 5.48 3.68 17.46
N HIS A 86 4.69 3.28 16.45
CA HIS A 86 3.23 3.46 16.39
C HIS A 86 2.42 2.23 16.83
N LYS A 87 2.99 1.36 17.67
CA LYS A 87 2.35 0.09 18.06
C LYS A 87 0.98 0.23 18.72
N ASP A 88 0.74 1.34 19.41
CA ASP A 88 -0.52 1.62 20.13
C ASP A 88 -1.58 2.29 19.23
N ASP A 89 -1.18 2.75 18.03
CA ASP A 89 -2.01 3.50 17.08
C ASP A 89 -2.50 2.63 15.91
N VAL A 90 -1.99 1.40 15.78
CA VAL A 90 -2.32 0.49 14.68
C VAL A 90 -2.96 -0.82 15.17
N THR A 91 -3.78 -1.41 14.30
CA THR A 91 -4.32 -2.76 14.51
C THR A 91 -3.39 -3.76 13.81
N PHE A 92 -2.90 -4.76 14.54
CA PHE A 92 -2.11 -5.85 13.96
C PHE A 92 -2.99 -6.99 13.48
N VAL A 93 -2.67 -7.52 12.29
CA VAL A 93 -3.30 -8.71 11.73
C VAL A 93 -2.21 -9.67 11.27
N LEU A 94 -2.27 -10.92 11.72
CA LEU A 94 -1.27 -11.94 11.38
C LEU A 94 -1.60 -12.62 10.05
N GLN A 95 -0.66 -12.60 9.12
CA GLN A 95 -0.62 -13.47 7.96
C GLN A 95 0.28 -14.67 8.27
N GLU A 96 -0.30 -15.77 8.75
CA GLU A 96 0.47 -16.98 9.14
C GLU A 96 1.21 -17.61 7.95
N GLN A 97 0.56 -17.67 6.80
CA GLN A 97 1.12 -18.21 5.56
C GLN A 97 1.24 -17.11 4.51
N GLN A 98 2.44 -16.87 3.99
CA GLN A 98 2.70 -15.86 2.98
C GLN A 98 2.26 -16.38 1.58
N LEU A 99 0.94 -16.38 1.34
CA LEU A 99 0.32 -16.85 0.10
C LEU A 99 0.09 -15.75 -0.95
N GLY A 100 0.81 -14.64 -0.84
CA GLY A 100 0.73 -13.51 -1.77
C GLY A 100 0.08 -12.27 -1.16
N THR A 101 0.13 -11.15 -1.91
CA THR A 101 -0.34 -9.82 -1.48
C THR A 101 -1.85 -9.75 -1.31
N GLY A 102 -2.61 -10.40 -2.18
CA GLY A 102 -4.06 -10.51 -2.05
C GLY A 102 -4.47 -11.30 -0.82
N HIS A 103 -3.74 -12.36 -0.46
CA HIS A 103 -3.97 -13.10 0.78
C HIS A 103 -3.68 -12.23 2.00
N ALA A 104 -2.63 -11.41 1.98
CA ALA A 104 -2.31 -10.50 3.08
C ALA A 104 -3.47 -9.52 3.35
N VAL A 105 -4.00 -8.88 2.30
CA VAL A 105 -5.17 -7.98 2.43
C VAL A 105 -6.41 -8.75 2.88
N LYS A 106 -6.60 -9.99 2.42
CA LYS A 106 -7.72 -10.85 2.83
C LYS A 106 -7.67 -11.19 4.32
N CYS A 107 -6.49 -11.33 4.93
CA CYS A 107 -6.35 -11.50 6.37
C CYS A 107 -6.89 -10.29 7.15
N ALA A 108 -6.79 -9.08 6.59
CA ALA A 108 -7.31 -7.85 7.19
C ALA A 108 -8.79 -7.58 6.87
N LYS A 109 -9.54 -8.54 6.30
CA LYS A 109 -10.91 -8.33 5.82
C LYS A 109 -11.87 -7.81 6.90
N ASP A 110 -11.77 -8.31 8.12
CA ASP A 110 -12.62 -7.87 9.23
C ASP A 110 -12.37 -6.41 9.64
N PHE A 111 -11.12 -5.95 9.47
CA PHE A 111 -10.73 -4.55 9.70
C PHE A 111 -11.33 -3.60 8.64
N LEU A 112 -11.46 -4.03 7.39
CA LEU A 112 -11.91 -3.16 6.29
C LEU A 112 -13.29 -2.54 6.56
N GLY A 113 -14.25 -3.32 7.00
CA GLY A 113 -15.65 -2.88 7.12
C GLY A 113 -16.34 -2.80 5.75
N LYS A 114 -17.27 -1.85 5.59
CA LYS A 114 -18.13 -1.77 4.40
C LYS A 114 -18.17 -0.40 3.72
N GLU A 115 -17.67 0.63 4.34
CA GLU A 115 -17.83 2.01 3.89
C GLU A 115 -16.47 2.71 3.73
N GLY A 116 -16.46 3.76 2.93
CA GLY A 116 -15.31 4.61 2.70
C GLY A 116 -14.30 4.04 1.71
N ASN A 117 -13.07 4.52 1.83
CA ASN A 117 -11.96 4.14 0.97
C ASN A 117 -10.84 3.48 1.79
N THR A 118 -10.11 2.59 1.15
CA THR A 118 -8.97 1.88 1.77
C THR A 118 -7.71 2.08 0.95
N LEU A 119 -6.67 2.64 1.57
CA LEU A 119 -5.31 2.62 1.06
C LEU A 119 -4.70 1.24 1.31
N ILE A 120 -4.05 0.67 0.29
CA ILE A 120 -3.19 -0.49 0.43
C ILE A 120 -1.75 -0.05 0.17
N LEU A 121 -0.88 -0.23 1.15
CA LEU A 121 0.50 0.26 1.12
C LEU A 121 1.48 -0.87 1.48
N PHE A 122 2.76 -0.66 1.17
CA PHE A 122 3.84 -1.56 1.56
C PHE A 122 4.69 -0.93 2.67
N GLY A 123 4.92 -1.67 3.76
CA GLY A 123 5.71 -1.20 4.90
C GLY A 123 7.21 -1.00 4.63
N ASP A 124 7.68 -1.40 3.46
CA ASP A 124 9.06 -1.23 3.00
C ASP A 124 9.25 -0.09 1.99
N ALA A 125 8.23 0.77 1.82
CA ALA A 125 8.28 1.92 0.91
C ALA A 125 8.31 3.25 1.68
N PRO A 126 9.42 3.57 2.41
CA PRO A 126 9.50 4.70 3.33
C PRO A 126 9.51 6.06 2.64
N LEU A 127 9.62 6.10 1.32
CA LEU A 127 9.67 7.32 0.52
C LEU A 127 8.31 7.84 0.11
N ILE A 128 7.23 7.03 0.30
CA ILE A 128 5.87 7.48 0.03
C ILE A 128 5.52 8.69 0.90
N THR A 129 4.88 9.68 0.32
CA THR A 129 4.51 10.91 1.04
C THR A 129 3.01 11.03 1.23
N SER A 130 2.60 11.75 2.27
CA SER A 130 1.20 12.08 2.49
C SER A 130 0.62 12.92 1.35
N ALA A 131 1.45 13.76 0.70
CA ALA A 131 1.04 14.55 -0.45
C ALA A 131 0.68 13.67 -1.64
N THR A 132 1.52 12.67 -1.96
CA THR A 132 1.28 11.69 -3.01
C THR A 132 0.02 10.86 -2.75
N LEU A 133 -0.16 10.41 -1.50
CA LEU A 133 -1.35 9.65 -1.13
C LEU A 133 -2.63 10.49 -1.21
N LYS A 134 -2.59 11.78 -0.87
CA LYS A 134 -3.72 12.71 -1.06
C LYS A 134 -4.06 12.89 -2.52
N GLN A 135 -3.08 13.10 -3.40
CA GLN A 135 -3.30 13.21 -4.84
C GLN A 135 -3.94 11.94 -5.41
N LEU A 136 -3.44 10.76 -5.00
CA LEU A 136 -4.01 9.47 -5.39
C LEU A 136 -5.48 9.34 -4.95
N LEU A 137 -5.78 9.71 -3.68
CA LEU A 137 -7.14 9.68 -3.13
C LEU A 137 -8.06 10.67 -3.84
N GLU A 138 -7.60 11.89 -4.08
CA GLU A 138 -8.35 12.92 -4.81
C GLU A 138 -8.70 12.46 -6.22
N HIS A 139 -7.72 11.91 -6.96
CA HIS A 139 -7.96 11.32 -8.27
C HIS A 139 -9.00 10.20 -8.21
N HIS A 140 -8.89 9.30 -7.22
CA HIS A 140 -9.80 8.19 -7.01
C HIS A 140 -11.25 8.68 -6.83
N ILE A 141 -11.47 9.65 -5.93
CA ILE A 141 -12.79 10.20 -5.60
C ILE A 141 -13.38 10.98 -6.79
N GLN A 142 -12.60 11.88 -7.41
CA GLN A 142 -13.03 12.70 -8.53
C GLN A 142 -13.54 11.86 -9.70
N HIS A 143 -12.87 10.74 -9.97
CA HIS A 143 -13.21 9.84 -11.07
C HIS A 143 -14.22 8.76 -10.66
N LYS A 144 -14.62 8.69 -9.39
CA LYS A 144 -15.52 7.66 -8.84
C LYS A 144 -15.03 6.25 -9.17
N ASN A 145 -13.75 6.01 -9.00
CA ASN A 145 -13.13 4.73 -9.31
C ASN A 145 -13.50 3.69 -8.22
N ALA A 146 -13.61 2.43 -8.58
CA ALA A 146 -13.68 1.33 -7.62
C ALA A 146 -12.28 0.99 -7.09
N VAL A 147 -11.27 1.20 -7.93
CA VAL A 147 -9.85 1.10 -7.56
C VAL A 147 -9.02 2.05 -8.42
N THR A 148 -8.01 2.66 -7.81
CA THR A 148 -6.95 3.39 -8.49
C THR A 148 -5.61 2.85 -8.02
N VAL A 149 -4.80 2.38 -8.96
CA VAL A 149 -3.42 1.97 -8.68
C VAL A 149 -2.48 3.16 -8.82
N LEU A 150 -1.54 3.30 -7.90
CA LEU A 150 -0.43 4.23 -8.04
C LEU A 150 0.58 3.63 -9.02
N SER A 151 0.93 4.35 -10.07
CA SER A 151 1.88 3.92 -11.09
C SER A 151 2.98 4.96 -11.30
N ALA A 152 4.06 4.56 -11.94
CA ALA A 152 5.11 5.46 -12.40
C ALA A 152 5.83 4.85 -13.59
N THR A 153 6.43 5.71 -14.41
CA THR A 153 7.32 5.29 -15.50
C THR A 153 8.76 5.25 -15.00
N ILE A 154 9.44 4.12 -15.19
CA ILE A 154 10.83 3.93 -14.77
C ILE A 154 11.68 3.37 -15.91
N ASP A 155 13.00 3.60 -15.86
CA ASP A 155 13.92 3.19 -16.93
C ASP A 155 14.05 1.65 -17.01
N ASP A 156 14.20 0.98 -15.87
CA ASP A 156 14.28 -0.48 -15.79
C ASP A 156 13.10 -1.06 -14.99
N PRO A 157 12.02 -1.48 -15.68
CA PRO A 157 10.83 -2.03 -15.03
C PRO A 157 10.96 -3.52 -14.70
N THR A 158 12.13 -4.12 -14.77
CA THR A 158 12.35 -5.54 -14.50
C THR A 158 11.87 -5.94 -13.10
N GLY A 159 11.05 -6.98 -13.04
CA GLY A 159 10.51 -7.50 -11.79
C GLY A 159 9.23 -6.83 -11.28
N TYR A 160 8.81 -5.71 -11.88
CA TYR A 160 7.55 -5.04 -11.52
C TYR A 160 6.39 -5.50 -12.44
N GLY A 161 5.17 -5.45 -11.94
CA GLY A 161 3.97 -5.53 -12.75
C GLY A 161 3.89 -4.35 -13.72
N ARG A 162 3.31 -4.57 -14.89
CA ARG A 162 3.14 -3.54 -15.93
C ARG A 162 1.72 -2.98 -15.92
N ILE A 163 1.62 -1.68 -16.10
CA ILE A 163 0.36 -1.02 -16.45
C ILE A 163 0.28 -0.95 -17.96
N ILE A 164 -0.83 -1.43 -18.51
CA ILE A 164 -1.09 -1.41 -19.94
C ILE A 164 -2.21 -0.40 -20.20
N ARG A 165 -1.94 0.54 -21.13
CA ARG A 165 -2.91 1.52 -21.57
C ARG A 165 -3.22 1.33 -23.07
N ASN A 166 -4.40 1.80 -23.47
CA ASN A 166 -4.73 1.87 -24.90
C ASN A 166 -4.10 3.13 -25.56
N GLU A 167 -4.31 3.30 -26.86
CA GLU A 167 -3.82 4.45 -27.62
C GLU A 167 -4.37 5.80 -27.11
N SER A 168 -5.52 5.81 -26.44
CA SER A 168 -6.12 6.99 -25.82
C SER A 168 -5.58 7.26 -24.39
N GLY A 169 -4.65 6.44 -23.90
CA GLY A 169 -4.07 6.55 -22.55
C GLY A 169 -4.94 5.97 -21.43
N GLU A 170 -6.05 5.29 -21.75
CA GLU A 170 -6.93 4.70 -20.74
C GLU A 170 -6.35 3.39 -20.20
N PHE A 171 -6.55 3.12 -18.92
CA PHE A 171 -6.14 1.88 -18.28
C PHE A 171 -6.83 0.65 -18.89
N ILE A 172 -6.05 -0.30 -19.38
CA ILE A 172 -6.54 -1.58 -19.90
C ILE A 172 -6.44 -2.67 -18.86
N LYS A 173 -5.23 -2.91 -18.33
CA LYS A 173 -4.96 -3.94 -17.32
C LYS A 173 -3.64 -3.70 -16.60
N SER A 174 -3.46 -4.41 -15.50
CA SER A 174 -2.16 -4.66 -14.88
C SER A 174 -1.79 -6.12 -15.09
N VAL A 175 -0.53 -6.41 -15.37
CA VAL A 175 -0.01 -7.76 -15.56
C VAL A 175 1.33 -7.90 -14.84
N GLU A 176 1.50 -8.97 -14.08
CA GLU A 176 2.75 -9.23 -13.37
C GLU A 176 3.89 -9.58 -14.35
N HIS A 177 5.13 -9.23 -13.99
CA HIS A 177 6.31 -9.42 -14.85
C HIS A 177 6.43 -10.85 -15.39
N LYS A 178 6.13 -11.87 -14.57
CA LYS A 178 6.26 -13.28 -14.92
C LYS A 178 5.12 -13.82 -15.80
N ASP A 179 4.00 -13.10 -15.83
CA ASP A 179 2.81 -13.46 -16.58
C ASP A 179 2.64 -12.59 -17.85
N ALA A 180 3.50 -11.56 -18.02
CA ALA A 180 3.46 -10.63 -19.13
C ALA A 180 4.06 -11.23 -20.41
N ASN A 181 3.41 -10.97 -21.55
CA ASN A 181 3.95 -11.29 -22.87
C ASN A 181 4.99 -10.24 -23.34
N GLU A 182 5.66 -10.49 -24.48
CA GLU A 182 6.72 -9.65 -25.00
C GLU A 182 6.29 -8.20 -25.28
N GLU A 183 5.05 -7.97 -25.73
CA GLU A 183 4.52 -6.62 -25.98
C GLU A 183 4.24 -5.88 -24.67
N GLU A 184 3.67 -6.57 -23.69
CA GLU A 184 3.38 -6.03 -22.38
C GLU A 184 4.65 -5.66 -21.59
N LEU A 185 5.72 -6.46 -21.75
CA LEU A 185 7.03 -6.16 -21.16
C LEU A 185 7.69 -4.88 -21.69
N LYS A 186 7.26 -4.36 -22.84
CA LYS A 186 7.73 -3.08 -23.40
C LYS A 186 7.19 -1.87 -22.64
N SER A 187 6.12 -2.03 -21.87
CA SER A 187 5.63 -0.94 -21.02
C SER A 187 6.63 -0.61 -19.93
N HIS A 188 6.98 0.65 -19.80
CA HIS A 188 7.81 1.19 -18.74
C HIS A 188 6.97 1.73 -17.57
N GLU A 189 5.64 1.81 -17.71
CA GLU A 189 4.74 2.15 -16.62
C GLU A 189 4.52 0.92 -15.73
N ILE A 190 4.90 1.06 -14.47
CA ILE A 190 4.84 -0.02 -13.49
C ILE A 190 3.67 0.14 -12.53
N ASN A 191 3.17 -0.99 -12.04
CA ASN A 191 2.31 -1.08 -10.89
C ASN A 191 3.17 -1.00 -9.62
N SER A 192 3.00 0.04 -8.81
CA SER A 192 3.76 0.19 -7.56
C SER A 192 3.33 -0.80 -6.47
N GLY A 193 2.17 -1.43 -6.63
CA GLY A 193 1.52 -2.23 -5.60
C GLY A 193 0.75 -1.42 -4.56
N MET A 194 0.73 -0.09 -4.66
CA MET A 194 -0.04 0.79 -3.79
C MET A 194 -1.34 1.20 -4.47
N TYR A 195 -2.43 1.23 -3.69
CA TYR A 195 -3.77 1.42 -4.24
C TYR A 195 -4.64 2.26 -3.31
N VAL A 196 -5.66 2.88 -3.89
CA VAL A 196 -6.90 3.27 -3.21
C VAL A 196 -8.03 2.42 -3.77
N PHE A 197 -8.80 1.81 -2.89
CA PHE A 197 -10.01 1.07 -3.23
C PHE A 197 -11.23 1.71 -2.58
N ASN A 198 -12.38 1.65 -3.24
CA ASN A 198 -13.64 1.62 -2.52
C ASN A 198 -13.66 0.37 -1.63
N THR A 199 -13.88 0.55 -0.33
CA THR A 199 -13.73 -0.52 0.67
C THR A 199 -14.66 -1.71 0.41
N TRP A 200 -15.92 -1.44 0.04
CA TRP A 200 -16.89 -2.50 -0.27
C TRP A 200 -16.45 -3.32 -1.49
N GLU A 201 -16.03 -2.65 -2.56
CA GLU A 201 -15.63 -3.31 -3.79
C GLU A 201 -14.34 -4.13 -3.60
N LEU A 202 -13.39 -3.64 -2.80
CA LEU A 202 -12.21 -4.41 -2.39
C LEU A 202 -12.63 -5.71 -1.69
N SER A 203 -13.47 -5.60 -0.66
CA SER A 203 -13.94 -6.77 0.10
C SER A 203 -14.58 -7.84 -0.78
N GLN A 204 -15.38 -7.43 -1.78
CA GLN A 204 -16.02 -8.35 -2.74
C GLN A 204 -15.02 -8.96 -3.73
N ALA A 205 -14.03 -8.20 -4.18
CA ALA A 205 -13.01 -8.67 -5.11
C ALA A 205 -12.07 -9.68 -4.45
N LEU A 206 -11.69 -9.46 -3.20
CA LEU A 206 -10.83 -10.37 -2.41
C LEU A 206 -11.41 -11.80 -2.29
N ASP A 207 -12.72 -11.95 -2.31
CA ASP A 207 -13.36 -13.28 -2.27
C ASP A 207 -13.20 -14.05 -3.59
N LYS A 208 -12.89 -13.36 -4.68
CA LYS A 208 -12.84 -13.93 -6.03
C LYS A 208 -11.43 -14.20 -6.54
N ILE A 209 -10.40 -13.60 -5.93
CA ILE A 209 -9.00 -13.83 -6.33
C ILE A 209 -8.65 -15.32 -6.17
N GLN A 210 -7.88 -15.84 -7.12
CA GLN A 210 -7.45 -17.25 -7.17
C GLN A 210 -5.93 -17.32 -7.40
N PRO A 211 -5.24 -18.37 -6.94
CA PRO A 211 -3.80 -18.51 -7.14
C PRO A 211 -3.46 -19.12 -8.52
N ASN A 212 -4.15 -18.66 -9.57
CA ASN A 212 -4.02 -19.19 -10.93
C ASN A 212 -3.02 -18.37 -11.76
N ASN A 213 -1.77 -18.30 -11.30
CA ASN A 213 -0.70 -17.53 -11.93
C ASN A 213 0.64 -18.28 -11.83
N ALA A 214 1.69 -17.75 -12.45
CA ALA A 214 3.01 -18.37 -12.52
C ALA A 214 3.64 -18.68 -11.14
N GLN A 215 3.23 -17.99 -10.09
CA GLN A 215 3.76 -18.17 -8.73
C GLN A 215 2.84 -19.00 -7.82
N GLY A 216 1.60 -19.26 -8.22
CA GLY A 216 0.60 -19.95 -7.39
C GLY A 216 0.17 -19.13 -6.16
N GLU A 217 0.23 -17.81 -6.26
CA GLU A 217 -0.07 -16.87 -5.18
C GLU A 217 -1.38 -16.12 -5.43
N TYR A 218 -2.02 -15.66 -4.36
CA TYR A 218 -3.16 -14.74 -4.45
C TYR A 218 -2.64 -13.33 -4.72
N TYR A 219 -2.71 -12.89 -5.97
CA TYR A 219 -2.27 -11.56 -6.38
C TYR A 219 -3.32 -10.49 -6.07
N LEU A 220 -2.95 -9.43 -5.38
CA LEU A 220 -3.82 -8.27 -5.20
C LEU A 220 -4.16 -7.58 -6.55
N PRO A 221 -3.23 -7.45 -7.52
CA PRO A 221 -3.54 -6.92 -8.85
C PRO A 221 -4.69 -7.61 -9.59
N ASP A 222 -5.00 -8.87 -9.29
CA ASP A 222 -6.14 -9.58 -9.93
C ASP A 222 -7.49 -8.90 -9.61
N THR A 223 -7.57 -8.17 -8.49
CA THR A 223 -8.75 -7.37 -8.15
C THR A 223 -9.07 -6.31 -9.19
N LEU A 224 -8.06 -5.76 -9.89
CA LEU A 224 -8.25 -4.77 -10.95
C LEU A 224 -9.06 -5.37 -12.11
N THR A 225 -8.70 -6.58 -12.54
CA THR A 225 -9.41 -7.32 -13.59
C THR A 225 -10.81 -7.68 -13.14
N ILE A 226 -10.96 -8.24 -11.93
CA ILE A 226 -12.26 -8.62 -11.35
C ILE A 226 -13.23 -7.43 -11.29
N LEU A 227 -12.76 -6.26 -10.85
CA LEU A 227 -13.60 -5.06 -10.75
C LEU A 227 -13.94 -4.50 -12.13
N LYS A 228 -13.01 -4.53 -13.07
CA LYS A 228 -13.24 -4.12 -14.46
C LYS A 228 -14.26 -5.01 -15.16
N GLU A 229 -14.17 -6.33 -15.02
CA GLU A 229 -15.13 -7.29 -15.54
C GLU A 229 -16.54 -7.13 -14.95
N LYS A 230 -16.63 -6.63 -13.72
CA LYS A 230 -17.88 -6.23 -13.06
C LYS A 230 -18.48 -4.94 -13.64
N GLY A 231 -17.80 -4.29 -14.58
CA GLY A 231 -18.19 -3.02 -15.20
C GLY A 231 -17.91 -1.78 -14.34
N LEU A 232 -17.06 -1.93 -13.32
CA LEU A 232 -16.67 -0.83 -12.46
C LEU A 232 -15.46 -0.07 -13.03
N ARG A 233 -15.32 1.18 -12.64
CA ARG A 233 -14.22 2.03 -13.11
C ARG A 233 -12.93 1.68 -12.37
N VAL A 234 -11.92 1.32 -13.14
CA VAL A 234 -10.56 0.99 -12.70
C VAL A 234 -9.60 1.92 -13.41
N ASP A 235 -8.66 2.51 -12.69
CA ASP A 235 -7.71 3.46 -13.27
C ASP A 235 -6.31 3.31 -12.65
N ALA A 236 -5.32 3.93 -13.30
CA ALA A 236 -3.97 4.06 -12.80
C ALA A 236 -3.58 5.54 -12.78
N PHE A 237 -3.18 6.03 -11.61
CA PHE A 237 -2.66 7.38 -11.40
C PHE A 237 -1.14 7.37 -11.51
N ALA A 238 -0.62 7.96 -12.59
CA ALA A 238 0.81 8.00 -12.86
C ALA A 238 1.48 9.17 -12.14
N LEU A 239 2.52 8.88 -11.35
CA LEU A 239 3.37 9.88 -10.73
C LEU A 239 4.30 10.52 -11.76
N GLU A 240 4.54 11.82 -11.61
CA GLU A 240 5.57 12.55 -12.37
C GLU A 240 6.99 12.09 -11.99
N SER A 241 7.21 11.79 -10.68
CA SER A 241 8.49 11.29 -10.18
C SER A 241 8.32 9.91 -9.55
N PRO A 242 9.08 8.89 -9.99
CA PRO A 242 8.99 7.54 -9.45
C PRO A 242 9.63 7.38 -8.06
N GLU A 243 10.24 8.42 -7.52
CA GLU A 243 11.03 8.35 -6.28
C GLU A 243 10.18 7.87 -5.08
N ASP A 244 8.91 8.34 -5.01
CA ASP A 244 7.99 8.04 -3.90
C ASP A 244 7.60 6.56 -3.78
N ILE A 245 7.65 5.81 -4.88
CA ILE A 245 7.25 4.40 -4.90
C ILE A 245 8.40 3.42 -4.71
N ASN A 246 9.63 3.92 -4.52
CA ASN A 246 10.79 3.07 -4.34
C ASN A 246 10.75 2.34 -2.99
N GLY A 247 10.68 1.02 -3.07
CA GLY A 247 10.79 0.15 -1.90
C GLY A 247 12.25 -0.16 -1.53
N VAL A 248 12.49 -0.43 -0.25
CA VAL A 248 13.77 -0.85 0.28
C VAL A 248 13.81 -2.38 0.36
N ASN A 249 14.66 -3.03 -0.44
CA ASN A 249 14.77 -4.48 -0.49
C ASN A 249 16.16 -5.02 -0.13
N ASP A 250 17.16 -4.15 -0.15
CA ASP A 250 18.56 -4.47 0.20
C ASP A 250 19.24 -3.25 0.86
N GLN A 251 20.48 -3.42 1.31
CA GLN A 251 21.23 -2.38 2.00
C GLN A 251 21.52 -1.15 1.12
N LYS A 252 21.77 -1.36 -0.17
CA LYS A 252 22.01 -0.25 -1.11
C LYS A 252 20.78 0.62 -1.28
N GLN A 253 19.60 -0.01 -1.40
CA GLN A 253 18.35 0.71 -1.48
C GLN A 253 18.02 1.42 -0.15
N LEU A 254 18.40 0.84 1.00
CA LEU A 254 18.26 1.48 2.31
C LEU A 254 19.10 2.77 2.40
N GLU A 255 20.36 2.73 1.98
CA GLU A 255 21.24 3.90 1.94
C GLU A 255 20.69 4.99 1.00
N SER A 256 20.26 4.60 -0.21
CA SER A 256 19.66 5.54 -1.17
C SER A 256 18.39 6.20 -0.62
N ALA A 257 17.52 5.43 0.01
CA ALA A 257 16.32 5.97 0.65
C ALA A 257 16.66 6.95 1.80
N ALA A 258 17.71 6.64 2.58
CA ALA A 258 18.17 7.54 3.63
C ALA A 258 18.68 8.88 3.09
N GLU A 259 19.42 8.88 1.97
CA GLU A 259 19.88 10.10 1.30
C GLU A 259 18.71 10.95 0.83
N ILE A 260 17.70 10.33 0.21
CA ILE A 260 16.49 11.02 -0.27
C ILE A 260 15.74 11.65 0.89
N ILE A 261 15.49 10.91 1.98
CA ILE A 261 14.79 11.42 3.17
C ILE A 261 15.54 12.61 3.77
N ARG A 262 16.87 12.53 3.89
CA ARG A 262 17.67 13.62 4.43
C ARG A 262 17.68 14.86 3.53
N ARG A 263 17.68 14.67 2.21
CA ARG A 263 17.54 15.76 1.24
C ARG A 263 16.20 16.46 1.40
N ARG A 264 15.08 15.72 1.40
CA ARG A 264 13.72 16.26 1.57
C ARG A 264 13.55 17.04 2.88
N LYS A 265 14.12 16.53 3.98
CA LYS A 265 14.10 17.25 5.28
C LYS A 265 14.81 18.61 5.22
N LYS A 266 15.92 18.72 4.49
CA LYS A 266 16.65 19.99 4.32
C LYS A 266 15.85 20.99 3.48
N GLU A 267 15.21 20.53 2.40
CA GLU A 267 14.39 21.36 1.52
C GLU A 267 13.16 21.93 2.24
N CYS A 268 12.55 21.19 3.18
CA CYS A 268 11.43 21.68 4.00
C CYS A 268 11.83 22.65 5.11
N THR A 269 13.14 22.85 5.38
CA THR A 269 13.64 23.70 6.47
C THR A 269 14.13 25.06 5.94
N LEU A 270 14.21 25.24 4.63
CA LEU A 270 14.55 26.50 3.94
C LEU A 270 13.30 27.26 3.50
#